data_6fb8f47640c51f290f1f544a0d37fe15
#
_entry.id   6fb8f47640c51f290f1f544a0d37fe15
#
_cell.length_a   1.000
_cell.length_b   1.000
_cell.length_c   1.000
_cell.angle_alpha   90.00
_cell.angle_beta   90.00
_cell.angle_gamma   90.00
#
_symmetry.space_group_name_H-M   'P 1'
#
loop_
_entity.id
_entity.type
_entity.pdbx_description
1 polymer ?
#
loop_
_entity_poly.entity_id
_entity_poly.type
_entity_poly.pdbx_seq_one_letter_code
_entity_poly.pdbx_strand_id
1 'polypeptide(L)'
;MFKGENVPLDYWRFIRLGRAKKILEDFEGAIQEYTKAIITSKKLSNAFFHRGNIYSILGKHHLAIKDYKEALKKSNTYFAKSYILEKIQKQYLDKFNKLEN
;
A
#
# COMPACT_ATOMS: atom_id res chain seq x y z
N MET A 1 1.56 28.79 -6.24
CA MET A 1 2.26 28.01 -5.23
C MET A 1 1.34 26.99 -4.60
N PHE A 2 1.86 25.84 -4.41
CA PHE A 2 1.11 24.76 -3.83
C PHE A 2 0.95 24.96 -2.32
N LYS A 3 -0.29 25.08 -1.87
CA LYS A 3 -0.59 25.27 -0.47
C LYS A 3 -1.03 23.98 0.23
N GLY A 4 -0.78 22.88 -0.38
CA GLY A 4 -1.16 21.63 0.21
C GLY A 4 -0.39 21.33 1.47
N GLU A 5 -0.69 20.23 2.07
CA GLU A 5 0.03 19.80 3.23
C GLU A 5 1.50 19.68 2.91
N ASN A 6 2.32 20.08 3.86
CA ASN A 6 3.75 19.82 3.80
C ASN A 6 3.95 18.34 4.03
N VAL A 7 4.32 17.63 2.97
CA VAL A 7 4.66 16.22 3.10
C VAL A 7 6.11 16.15 3.55
N PRO A 8 6.38 15.57 4.72
CA PRO A 8 7.77 15.46 5.17
C PRO A 8 8.62 14.72 4.14
N LEU A 9 9.84 15.22 3.93
CA LEU A 9 10.77 14.58 3.00
C LEU A 9 11.01 13.12 3.36
N ASP A 10 11.00 12.81 4.65
CA ASP A 10 11.21 11.45 5.12
C ASP A 10 10.15 10.47 4.60
N TYR A 11 8.91 10.96 4.38
CA TYR A 11 7.87 10.11 3.83
C TYR A 11 8.31 9.50 2.50
N TRP A 12 8.79 10.34 1.59
CA TRP A 12 9.20 9.86 0.26
C TRP A 12 10.47 9.04 0.32
N ARG A 13 11.35 9.34 1.28
CA ARG A 13 12.54 8.53 1.50
C ARG A 13 12.17 7.11 1.89
N PHE A 14 11.23 6.96 2.83
CA PHE A 14 10.77 5.65 3.26
C PHE A 14 10.08 4.91 2.13
N ILE A 15 9.29 5.61 1.30
CA ILE A 15 8.66 4.99 0.13
C ILE A 15 9.73 4.42 -0.81
N ARG A 16 10.76 5.20 -1.10
CA ARG A 16 11.83 4.75 -1.99
C ARG A 16 12.60 3.58 -1.41
N LEU A 17 12.89 3.62 -0.11
CA LEU A 17 13.59 2.51 0.54
C LEU A 17 12.75 1.25 0.52
N GLY A 18 11.45 1.37 0.76
CA GLY A 18 10.54 0.24 0.68
C GLY A 18 10.51 -0.37 -0.71
N ARG A 19 10.46 0.47 -1.73
CA ARG A 19 10.46 -0.02 -3.11
C ARG A 19 11.76 -0.74 -3.45
N ALA A 20 12.88 -0.20 -3.00
CA ALA A 20 14.18 -0.85 -3.23
C ALA A 20 14.23 -2.21 -2.55
N LYS A 21 13.74 -2.30 -1.33
CA LYS A 21 13.71 -3.58 -0.60
C LYS A 21 12.78 -4.58 -1.28
N LYS A 22 11.66 -4.11 -1.82
CA LYS A 22 10.77 -4.98 -2.59
C LYS A 22 11.50 -5.58 -3.80
N ILE A 23 12.23 -4.75 -4.53
CA ILE A 23 12.98 -5.21 -5.70
C ILE A 23 14.00 -6.27 -5.32
N LEU A 24 14.60 -6.14 -4.14
CA LEU A 24 15.55 -7.11 -3.61
C LEU A 24 14.85 -8.30 -2.93
N GLU A 25 13.52 -8.32 -2.98
CA GLU A 25 12.68 -9.35 -2.37
C GLU A 25 12.83 -9.42 -0.85
N ASP A 26 13.28 -8.33 -0.23
CA ASP A 26 13.26 -8.17 1.22
C ASP A 26 11.89 -7.62 1.61
N PHE A 27 10.89 -8.48 1.63
CA PHE A 27 9.51 -8.07 1.84
C PHE A 27 9.25 -7.56 3.26
N GLU A 28 9.86 -8.20 4.26
CA GLU A 28 9.76 -7.73 5.64
C GLU A 28 10.36 -6.34 5.78
N GLY A 29 11.53 -6.11 5.17
CA GLY A 29 12.14 -4.79 5.18
C GLY A 29 11.29 -3.76 4.48
N ALA A 30 10.66 -4.14 3.36
CA ALA A 30 9.77 -3.23 2.65
C ALA A 30 8.59 -2.83 3.53
N ILE A 31 7.98 -3.80 4.22
CA ILE A 31 6.87 -3.51 5.15
C ILE A 31 7.30 -2.54 6.23
N GLN A 32 8.50 -2.71 6.77
CA GLN A 32 9.03 -1.81 7.80
C GLN A 32 9.15 -0.38 7.28
N GLU A 33 9.70 -0.22 6.07
CA GLU A 33 9.88 1.12 5.50
C GLU A 33 8.54 1.78 5.18
N TYR A 34 7.60 1.04 4.62
CA TYR A 34 6.28 1.59 4.33
C TYR A 34 5.54 1.93 5.62
N THR A 35 5.72 1.15 6.68
CA THR A 35 5.13 1.45 7.97
C THR A 35 5.69 2.76 8.54
N LYS A 36 6.99 2.99 8.38
CA LYS A 36 7.60 4.26 8.79
C LYS A 36 7.01 5.42 8.01
N ALA A 37 6.78 5.23 6.71
CA ALA A 37 6.14 6.27 5.90
C ALA A 37 4.73 6.58 6.41
N ILE A 38 3.96 5.56 6.74
CA ILE A 38 2.61 5.75 7.28
C ILE A 38 2.64 6.54 8.59
N ILE A 39 3.57 6.21 9.46
CA ILE A 39 3.72 6.92 10.73
C ILE A 39 4.07 8.39 10.48
N THR A 40 4.91 8.65 9.48
CA THR A 40 5.32 9.99 9.13
C THR A 40 4.15 10.83 8.59
N SER A 41 3.30 10.24 7.76
CA SER A 41 2.12 10.93 7.25
C SER A 41 1.01 9.93 6.96
N LYS A 42 -0.03 9.97 7.78
CA LYS A 42 -1.19 9.07 7.66
C LYS A 42 -2.19 9.56 6.61
N LYS A 43 -1.98 10.76 6.05
CA LYS A 43 -2.94 11.35 5.12
C LYS A 43 -2.79 10.89 3.69
N LEU A 44 -1.66 10.26 3.36
CA LEU A 44 -1.34 9.89 1.98
C LEU A 44 -1.64 8.43 1.72
N SER A 45 -2.16 8.15 0.54
CA SER A 45 -2.55 6.79 0.17
C SER A 45 -1.39 5.90 -0.22
N ASN A 46 -0.29 6.48 -0.70
CA ASN A 46 0.79 5.72 -1.33
C ASN A 46 1.38 4.62 -0.46
N ALA A 47 1.72 4.94 0.79
CA ALA A 47 2.36 3.95 1.65
C ALA A 47 1.43 2.79 1.98
N PHE A 48 0.15 3.07 2.20
CA PHE A 48 -0.83 2.02 2.42
C PHE A 48 -0.95 1.12 1.20
N PHE A 49 -1.02 1.73 0.02
CA PHE A 49 -1.13 0.97 -1.21
C PHE A 49 0.08 0.07 -1.43
N HIS A 50 1.28 0.63 -1.27
CA HIS A 50 2.51 -0.14 -1.44
C HIS A 50 2.62 -1.27 -0.43
N ARG A 51 2.27 -1.00 0.83
CA ARG A 51 2.31 -2.05 1.86
C ARG A 51 1.29 -3.14 1.56
N GLY A 52 0.11 -2.75 1.11
CA GLY A 52 -0.90 -3.71 0.67
C GLY A 52 -0.39 -4.62 -0.43
N ASN A 53 0.36 -4.06 -1.37
CA ASN A 53 0.96 -4.86 -2.45
C ASN A 53 1.93 -5.90 -1.90
N ILE A 54 2.72 -5.54 -0.89
CA ILE A 54 3.63 -6.50 -0.28
C ILE A 54 2.86 -7.61 0.42
N TYR A 55 1.82 -7.26 1.19
CA TYR A 55 0.99 -8.27 1.82
C TYR A 55 0.36 -9.20 0.78
N SER A 56 -0.04 -8.65 -0.37
CA SER A 56 -0.60 -9.44 -1.46
C SER A 56 0.42 -10.47 -1.97
N ILE A 57 1.67 -10.03 -2.19
CA ILE A 57 2.74 -10.91 -2.63
C ILE A 57 2.95 -12.04 -1.62
N LEU A 58 2.86 -11.73 -0.34
CA LEU A 58 3.06 -12.71 0.73
C LEU A 58 1.84 -13.60 0.98
N GLY A 59 0.76 -13.41 0.22
CA GLY A 59 -0.47 -14.17 0.40
C GLY A 59 -1.27 -13.78 1.63
N LYS A 60 -0.94 -12.65 2.24
CA LYS A 60 -1.66 -12.16 3.43
C LYS A 60 -2.82 -11.28 2.97
N HIS A 61 -3.82 -11.93 2.39
CA HIS A 61 -4.94 -11.22 1.73
C HIS A 61 -5.70 -10.31 2.66
N HIS A 62 -5.90 -10.72 3.89
CA HIS A 62 -6.64 -9.93 4.86
C HIS A 62 -5.95 -8.59 5.15
N LEU A 63 -4.63 -8.63 5.35
CA LEU A 63 -3.86 -7.42 5.60
C LEU A 63 -3.76 -6.56 4.35
N ALA A 64 -3.65 -7.18 3.18
CA ALA A 64 -3.64 -6.45 1.92
C ALA A 64 -4.95 -5.67 1.73
N ILE A 65 -6.08 -6.32 1.97
CA ILE A 65 -7.39 -5.67 1.84
C ILE A 65 -7.51 -4.50 2.80
N LYS A 66 -7.05 -4.68 4.03
CA LYS A 66 -7.10 -3.62 5.02
C LYS A 66 -6.34 -2.38 4.56
N ASP A 67 -5.12 -2.58 4.05
CA ASP A 67 -4.30 -1.47 3.56
C ASP A 67 -4.88 -0.84 2.30
N TYR A 68 -5.38 -1.65 1.37
CA TYR A 68 -6.02 -1.11 0.17
C TYR A 68 -7.24 -0.27 0.51
N LYS A 69 -8.03 -0.68 1.52
CA LYS A 69 -9.18 0.11 1.94
C LYS A 69 -8.76 1.46 2.52
N GLU A 70 -7.66 1.50 3.28
CA GLU A 70 -7.12 2.76 3.76
C GLU A 70 -6.63 3.63 2.61
N ALA A 71 -5.93 3.04 1.66
CA ALA A 71 -5.49 3.77 0.48
C ALA A 71 -6.68 4.34 -0.30
N LEU A 72 -7.75 3.57 -0.42
CA LEU A 72 -8.96 4.01 -1.11
C LEU A 72 -9.56 5.24 -0.46
N LYS A 73 -9.67 5.23 0.86
CA LYS A 73 -10.20 6.37 1.61
C LYS A 73 -9.40 7.65 1.37
N LYS A 74 -8.10 7.52 1.18
CA LYS A 74 -7.19 8.65 1.08
C LYS A 74 -6.91 9.07 -0.36
N SER A 75 -7.47 8.35 -1.32
CA SER A 75 -7.30 8.68 -2.73
C SER A 75 -8.27 9.75 -3.16
N ASN A 76 -7.80 10.68 -3.99
CA ASN A 76 -8.59 11.84 -4.41
C ASN A 76 -9.12 11.76 -5.84
N THR A 77 -8.65 10.82 -6.64
CA THR A 77 -9.05 10.77 -8.03
C THR A 77 -9.86 9.50 -8.30
N TYR A 78 -10.77 9.62 -9.24
CA TYR A 78 -11.57 8.48 -9.69
C TYR A 78 -10.68 7.36 -10.23
N PHE A 79 -9.66 7.75 -10.97
CA PHE A 79 -8.75 6.79 -11.59
C PHE A 79 -8.04 5.95 -10.52
N ALA A 80 -7.48 6.63 -9.50
CA ALA A 80 -6.79 5.93 -8.42
C ALA A 80 -7.74 5.03 -7.65
N LYS A 81 -8.94 5.51 -7.38
CA LYS A 81 -9.94 4.72 -6.65
C LYS A 81 -10.32 3.47 -7.42
N SER A 82 -10.54 3.59 -8.74
CA SER A 82 -10.88 2.43 -9.56
C SER A 82 -9.77 1.40 -9.56
N TYR A 83 -8.53 1.84 -9.66
CA TYR A 83 -7.39 0.95 -9.64
C TYR A 83 -7.29 0.18 -8.32
N ILE A 84 -7.47 0.89 -7.20
CA ILE A 84 -7.42 0.27 -5.88
C ILE A 84 -8.56 -0.72 -5.69
N LEU A 85 -9.76 -0.37 -6.18
CA LEU A 85 -10.91 -1.28 -6.11
C LEU A 85 -10.63 -2.59 -6.85
N GLU A 86 -9.97 -2.51 -7.98
CA GLU A 86 -9.57 -3.72 -8.71
C GLU A 86 -8.63 -4.59 -7.87
N LYS A 87 -7.69 -3.95 -7.17
CA LYS A 87 -6.76 -4.68 -6.30
C LYS A 87 -7.50 -5.38 -5.16
N ILE A 88 -8.48 -4.69 -4.56
CA ILE A 88 -9.28 -5.27 -3.50
C ILE A 88 -10.06 -6.49 -4.01
N GLN A 89 -10.69 -6.32 -5.17
CA GLN A 89 -11.45 -7.39 -5.78
C GLN A 89 -10.59 -8.62 -6.04
N LYS A 90 -9.38 -8.39 -6.56
CA LYS A 90 -8.45 -9.47 -6.83
C LYS A 90 -8.09 -10.23 -5.55
N GLN A 91 -7.90 -9.52 -4.44
CA GLN A 91 -7.57 -10.17 -3.17
C GLN A 91 -8.69 -11.10 -2.71
N TYR A 92 -9.93 -10.68 -2.85
CA TYR A 92 -11.06 -11.52 -2.49
C TYR A 92 -11.12 -12.77 -3.38
N LEU A 93 -10.89 -12.61 -4.68
CA LEU A 93 -10.90 -13.73 -5.60
C LEU A 93 -9.77 -14.70 -5.30
N ASP A 94 -8.58 -14.21 -5.05
CA ASP A 94 -7.43 -15.06 -4.73
C ASP A 94 -7.67 -15.84 -3.43
N LYS A 95 -8.24 -15.15 -2.44
CA LYS A 95 -8.57 -15.79 -1.17
C LYS A 95 -9.62 -16.91 -1.37
N PHE A 96 -10.64 -16.63 -2.17
CA PHE A 96 -11.68 -17.60 -2.45
C PHE A 96 -11.13 -18.82 -3.17
N ASN A 97 -10.33 -18.60 -4.20
CA ASN A 97 -9.73 -19.70 -4.97
C ASN A 97 -8.84 -20.58 -4.10
N LYS A 98 -8.12 -19.95 -3.16
CA LYS A 98 -7.26 -20.69 -2.24
C LYS A 98 -8.07 -21.60 -1.32
N LEU A 99 -9.26 -21.15 -0.91
CA LEU A 99 -10.12 -21.95 -0.06
C LEU A 99 -10.71 -23.15 -0.80
N GLU A 100 -10.90 -23.04 -2.10
CA GLU A 100 -11.43 -24.14 -2.90
C GLU A 100 -10.42 -25.23 -3.18
N ASN A 101 -9.17 -24.89 -3.14
CA ASN A 101 -8.09 -25.85 -3.38
C ASN A 101 -7.64 -26.48 -2.08
#